data_6efa931e21e71f7e5073217f32038d00
#
_entry.id   6efa931e21e71f7e5073217f32038d00
#
_cell.length_a   1.000
_cell.length_b   1.000
_cell.length_c   1.000
_cell.angle_alpha   90.00
_cell.angle_beta   90.00
_cell.angle_gamma   90.00
#
_symmetry.space_group_name_H-M   'P 1'
#
loop_
_entity.id
_entity.type
_entity.pdbx_description
1 polymer ?
#
loop_
_entity_poly.entity_id
_entity_poly.type
_entity_poly.pdbx_seq_one_letter_code
_entity_poly.pdbx_strand_id
1 'polypeptide(L)'
;MQINDSLVAQRRLARQARQRFVEGLCTSLPDLDKTVTEFLSALLAQTGTQREMQTRRDAWLLYQQHHTAWLERTAKTWRDALVPYSSSSQGQAVLGSQFELLSDDVVENKIVAARMALTVAEQVSPQFDSLRQRTQVLEGQDMDSTDILRVETVCLKLVEQWVDAGLPRTD
;
A
#
# COMPACT_ATOMS: atom_id res chain seq x y z
N MET A 1 20.60 -33.86 -7.41
CA MET A 1 20.75 -32.59 -8.17
C MET A 1 19.42 -32.00 -8.62
N GLN A 2 18.41 -32.78 -8.97
CA GLN A 2 17.10 -32.28 -9.45
C GLN A 2 16.24 -31.56 -8.42
N ILE A 3 16.37 -31.81 -7.12
CA ILE A 3 15.54 -31.21 -6.07
C ILE A 3 15.88 -29.70 -5.92
N ASN A 4 17.15 -29.33 -6.09
CA ASN A 4 17.60 -27.95 -5.92
C ASN A 4 17.13 -27.05 -7.09
N ASP A 5 17.09 -27.59 -8.29
CA ASP A 5 16.63 -26.84 -9.48
C ASP A 5 15.12 -26.54 -9.42
N SER A 6 14.33 -27.48 -8.87
CA SER A 6 12.89 -27.28 -8.68
C SER A 6 12.60 -26.17 -7.67
N LEU A 7 13.30 -26.14 -6.54
CA LEU A 7 13.13 -25.08 -5.52
C LEU A 7 13.53 -23.70 -6.04
N VAL A 8 14.59 -23.63 -6.83
CA VAL A 8 15.02 -22.37 -7.47
C VAL A 8 13.95 -21.87 -8.45
N ALA A 9 13.41 -22.78 -9.27
CA ALA A 9 12.34 -22.44 -10.20
C ALA A 9 11.06 -21.94 -9.48
N GLN A 10 10.66 -22.61 -8.40
CA GLN A 10 9.49 -22.20 -7.59
C GLN A 10 9.67 -20.82 -6.98
N ARG A 11 10.81 -20.53 -6.38
CA ARG A 11 11.12 -19.19 -5.82
C ARG A 11 11.15 -18.11 -6.91
N ARG A 12 11.63 -18.44 -8.09
CA ARG A 12 11.60 -17.54 -9.25
C ARG A 12 10.18 -17.20 -9.66
N LEU A 13 9.28 -18.18 -9.71
CA LEU A 13 7.86 -17.96 -10.02
C LEU A 13 7.17 -17.09 -8.98
N ALA A 14 7.41 -17.33 -7.70
CA ALA A 14 6.87 -16.50 -6.62
C ALA A 14 7.33 -15.04 -6.72
N ARG A 15 8.59 -14.81 -7.06
CA ARG A 15 9.14 -13.47 -7.29
C ARG A 15 8.51 -12.81 -8.51
N GLN A 16 8.34 -13.54 -9.61
CA GLN A 16 7.68 -13.02 -10.80
C GLN A 16 6.20 -12.68 -10.55
N ALA A 17 5.51 -13.46 -9.73
CA ALA A 17 4.13 -13.17 -9.33
C ALA A 17 4.03 -11.83 -8.58
N ARG A 18 4.91 -11.58 -7.59
CA ARG A 18 4.97 -10.31 -6.89
C ARG A 18 5.30 -9.14 -7.83
N GLN A 19 6.26 -9.33 -8.71
CA GLN A 19 6.65 -8.30 -9.67
C GLN A 19 5.48 -7.91 -10.57
N ARG A 20 4.78 -8.88 -11.15
CA ARG A 20 3.60 -8.63 -11.99
C ARG A 20 2.46 -7.99 -11.22
N PHE A 21 2.25 -8.39 -9.98
CA PHE A 21 1.26 -7.80 -9.11
C PHE A 21 1.55 -6.31 -8.86
N VAL A 22 2.78 -5.97 -8.47
CA VAL A 22 3.19 -4.59 -8.22
C VAL A 22 3.13 -3.73 -9.49
N GLU A 23 3.56 -4.25 -10.64
CA GLU A 23 3.44 -3.52 -11.90
C GLU A 23 1.97 -3.27 -12.28
N GLY A 24 1.09 -4.24 -12.03
CA GLY A 24 -0.36 -4.06 -12.18
C GLY A 24 -0.91 -2.95 -11.29
N LEU A 25 -0.51 -2.92 -10.01
CA LEU A 25 -0.87 -1.82 -9.09
C LEU A 25 -0.37 -0.46 -9.59
N CYS A 26 0.89 -0.38 -9.99
CA CYS A 26 1.46 0.87 -10.51
C CYS A 26 0.76 1.35 -11.79
N THR A 27 0.35 0.42 -12.66
CA THR A 27 -0.39 0.73 -13.88
C THR A 27 -1.80 1.26 -13.58
N SER A 28 -2.41 0.89 -12.45
CA SER A 28 -3.75 1.35 -12.03
C SER A 28 -3.74 2.71 -11.32
N LEU A 29 -2.58 3.24 -10.93
CA LEU A 29 -2.49 4.54 -10.24
C LEU A 29 -3.11 5.72 -11.01
N PRO A 30 -2.96 5.84 -12.33
CA PRO A 30 -3.64 6.91 -13.09
C PRO A 30 -5.16 6.81 -13.04
N ASP A 31 -5.72 5.60 -13.00
CA ASP A 31 -7.17 5.41 -12.87
C ASP A 31 -7.65 5.79 -11.47
N LEU A 32 -6.86 5.50 -10.45
CA LEU A 32 -7.11 5.94 -9.08
C LEU A 32 -7.10 7.47 -9.00
N ASP A 33 -6.08 8.13 -9.55
CA ASP A 33 -5.98 9.59 -9.61
C ASP A 33 -7.19 10.22 -10.29
N LYS A 34 -7.58 9.69 -11.43
CA LYS A 34 -8.79 10.11 -12.14
C LYS A 34 -10.04 9.99 -11.27
N THR A 35 -10.21 8.85 -10.60
CA THR A 35 -11.38 8.60 -9.74
C THR A 35 -11.42 9.59 -8.57
N VAL A 36 -10.29 9.85 -7.91
CA VAL A 36 -10.21 10.82 -6.81
C VAL A 36 -10.49 12.23 -7.32
N THR A 37 -9.94 12.60 -8.48
CA THR A 37 -10.16 13.89 -9.13
C THR A 37 -11.66 14.10 -9.46
N GLU A 38 -12.30 13.11 -10.03
CA GLU A 38 -13.73 13.15 -10.37
C GLU A 38 -14.59 13.26 -9.09
N PHE A 39 -14.25 12.50 -8.05
CA PHE A 39 -14.93 12.56 -6.75
C PHE A 39 -14.83 13.95 -6.12
N LEU A 40 -13.64 14.50 -6.03
CA LEU A 40 -13.41 15.84 -5.47
C LEU A 40 -14.11 16.93 -6.30
N SER A 41 -14.12 16.80 -7.63
CA SER A 41 -14.84 17.72 -8.51
C SER A 41 -16.36 17.65 -8.26
N ALA A 42 -16.90 16.46 -8.07
CA ALA A 42 -18.32 16.28 -7.74
C ALA A 42 -18.66 16.88 -6.36
N LEU A 43 -17.76 16.78 -5.40
CA LEU A 43 -17.92 17.43 -4.08
C LEU A 43 -17.95 18.97 -4.19
N LEU A 44 -17.13 19.56 -5.07
CA LEU A 44 -17.15 21.01 -5.33
C LEU A 44 -18.47 21.52 -5.88
N ALA A 45 -19.15 20.69 -6.68
CA ALA A 45 -20.43 21.04 -7.28
C ALA A 45 -21.62 20.97 -6.30
N GLN A 46 -21.44 20.36 -5.13
CA GLN A 46 -22.49 20.23 -4.14
C GLN A 46 -22.72 21.53 -3.39
N THR A 47 -23.98 21.88 -3.18
CA THR A 47 -24.38 22.99 -2.33
C THR A 47 -24.12 22.66 -0.86
N GLY A 48 -23.82 23.68 -0.06
CA GLY A 48 -23.53 23.52 1.37
C GLY A 48 -23.35 24.86 2.06
N THR A 49 -23.02 24.84 3.31
CA THR A 49 -22.63 26.03 4.07
C THR A 49 -21.36 26.63 3.49
N GLN A 50 -21.13 27.92 3.73
CA GLN A 50 -19.91 28.60 3.28
C GLN A 50 -18.65 27.89 3.78
N ARG A 51 -18.67 27.38 5.01
CA ARG A 51 -17.55 26.64 5.60
C ARG A 51 -17.29 25.34 4.87
N GLU A 52 -18.33 24.55 4.59
CA GLU A 52 -18.20 23.29 3.83
C GLU A 52 -17.68 23.52 2.40
N MET A 53 -18.21 24.54 1.73
CA MET A 53 -17.74 24.91 0.40
C MET A 53 -16.26 25.34 0.40
N GLN A 54 -15.84 26.08 1.44
CA GLN A 54 -14.43 26.46 1.57
C GLN A 54 -13.56 25.22 1.82
N THR A 55 -13.95 24.34 2.75
CA THR A 55 -13.21 23.10 3.05
C THR A 55 -13.03 22.23 1.81
N ARG A 56 -14.10 22.06 1.00
CA ARG A 56 -14.04 21.26 -0.25
C ARG A 56 -13.10 21.90 -1.27
N ARG A 57 -13.12 23.22 -1.39
CA ARG A 57 -12.21 23.96 -2.28
C ARG A 57 -10.75 23.81 -1.86
N ASP A 58 -10.49 23.93 -0.56
CA ASP A 58 -9.15 23.79 -0.01
C ASP A 58 -8.63 22.36 -0.21
N ALA A 59 -9.47 21.34 0.00
CA ALA A 59 -9.13 19.94 -0.26
C ALA A 59 -8.81 19.69 -1.75
N TRP A 60 -9.61 20.24 -2.66
CA TRP A 60 -9.37 20.16 -4.09
C TRP A 60 -8.01 20.78 -4.49
N LEU A 61 -7.77 22.02 -4.03
CA LEU A 61 -6.53 22.72 -4.34
C LEU A 61 -5.31 21.98 -3.80
N LEU A 62 -5.40 21.48 -2.58
CA LEU A 62 -4.33 20.71 -1.96
C LEU A 62 -4.06 19.41 -2.71
N TYR A 63 -5.10 18.69 -3.13
CA TYR A 63 -4.96 17.49 -3.93
C TYR A 63 -4.30 17.81 -5.28
N GLN A 64 -4.77 18.83 -6.01
CA GLN A 64 -4.18 19.26 -7.29
C GLN A 64 -2.69 19.61 -7.16
N GLN A 65 -2.29 20.11 -6.01
CA GLN A 65 -0.91 20.49 -5.75
C GLN A 65 0.00 19.29 -5.46
N HIS A 66 -0.51 18.24 -4.83
CA HIS A 66 0.29 17.17 -4.25
C HIS A 66 0.06 15.77 -4.87
N HIS A 67 -0.98 15.56 -5.68
CA HIS A 67 -1.35 14.23 -6.18
C HIS A 67 -0.23 13.56 -7.00
N THR A 68 0.49 14.31 -7.82
CA THR A 68 1.59 13.76 -8.63
C THR A 68 2.69 13.18 -7.74
N ALA A 69 3.11 13.93 -6.72
CA ALA A 69 4.13 13.47 -5.78
C ALA A 69 3.66 12.23 -4.99
N TRP A 70 2.38 12.20 -4.60
CA TRP A 70 1.79 11.03 -3.95
C TRP A 70 1.84 9.78 -4.82
N LEU A 71 1.42 9.88 -6.09
CA LEU A 71 1.39 8.74 -7.02
C LEU A 71 2.80 8.23 -7.32
N GLU A 72 3.75 9.11 -7.58
CA GLU A 72 5.14 8.74 -7.85
C GLU A 72 5.79 8.04 -6.64
N ARG A 73 5.60 8.59 -5.44
CA ARG A 73 6.10 8.00 -4.20
C ARG A 73 5.47 6.65 -3.92
N THR A 74 4.15 6.50 -4.13
CA THR A 74 3.44 5.25 -3.96
C THR A 74 3.97 4.17 -4.91
N ALA A 75 4.11 4.48 -6.20
CA ALA A 75 4.67 3.56 -7.18
C ALA A 75 6.08 3.11 -6.80
N LYS A 76 6.92 4.04 -6.37
CA LYS A 76 8.27 3.74 -5.90
C LYS A 76 8.25 2.82 -4.68
N THR A 77 7.45 3.15 -3.67
CA THR A 77 7.37 2.39 -2.42
C THR A 77 6.86 0.96 -2.65
N TRP A 78 5.91 0.77 -3.56
CA TRP A 78 5.45 -0.57 -3.95
C TRP A 78 6.52 -1.37 -4.68
N ARG A 79 7.30 -0.75 -5.57
CA ARG A 79 8.44 -1.40 -6.26
C ARG A 79 9.57 -1.72 -5.28
N ASP A 80 9.87 -0.83 -4.36
CA ASP A 80 10.90 -1.05 -3.33
C ASP A 80 10.54 -2.24 -2.42
N ALA A 81 9.26 -2.53 -2.22
CA ALA A 81 8.78 -3.68 -1.47
C ALA A 81 9.08 -5.05 -2.14
N LEU A 82 9.47 -5.05 -3.42
CA LEU A 82 9.92 -6.25 -4.13
C LEU A 82 11.35 -6.65 -3.81
N VAL A 83 12.15 -5.72 -3.30
CA VAL A 83 13.53 -6.02 -2.91
C VAL A 83 13.48 -6.85 -1.64
N PRO A 84 13.96 -8.12 -1.66
CA PRO A 84 14.05 -8.87 -0.43
C PRO A 84 14.91 -8.08 0.54
N TYR A 85 14.47 -7.95 1.77
CA TYR A 85 15.33 -7.47 2.85
C TYR A 85 16.58 -8.33 2.82
N SER A 86 17.64 -7.80 2.25
CA SER A 86 18.94 -8.45 2.31
C SER A 86 19.24 -8.58 3.79
N SER A 87 19.42 -9.80 4.24
CA SER A 87 19.80 -10.16 5.60
C SER A 87 21.22 -9.69 5.93
N SER A 88 21.50 -8.42 5.70
CA SER A 88 22.76 -7.74 6.02
C SER A 88 22.63 -6.85 7.26
N SER A 89 21.65 -7.12 8.12
CA SER A 89 21.56 -6.59 9.48
C SER A 89 21.38 -7.73 10.50
N GLN A 90 22.13 -8.82 10.33
CA GLN A 90 22.47 -9.67 11.46
C GLN A 90 23.53 -8.96 12.30
N GLY A 91 23.05 -8.05 13.12
CA GLY A 91 23.93 -7.34 14.03
C GLY A 91 23.14 -6.37 14.87
N GLN A 92 22.15 -6.87 15.56
CA GLN A 92 21.71 -6.44 16.89
C GLN A 92 20.28 -6.95 17.14
N ALA A 93 20.16 -8.25 17.39
CA ALA A 93 19.12 -8.71 18.28
C ALA A 93 19.50 -8.22 19.68
N VAL A 94 19.32 -6.94 19.94
CA VAL A 94 19.29 -6.43 21.29
C VAL A 94 17.93 -6.84 21.84
N LEU A 95 17.97 -7.79 22.75
CA LEU A 95 17.01 -7.98 23.82
C LEU A 95 16.73 -6.60 24.45
N GLY A 96 15.72 -5.96 23.97
CA GLY A 96 15.12 -4.79 24.55
C GLY A 96 13.71 -4.80 24.02
N SER A 97 12.73 -5.09 24.89
CA SER A 97 11.35 -4.72 24.68
C SER A 97 11.31 -3.20 24.55
N GLN A 98 11.70 -2.72 23.39
CA GLN A 98 11.36 -1.40 22.97
C GLN A 98 9.85 -1.45 22.69
N PHE A 99 9.09 -1.08 23.70
CA PHE A 99 7.88 -0.31 23.47
C PHE A 99 8.38 0.97 22.77
N GLU A 100 8.67 0.87 21.51
CA GLU A 100 8.74 2.02 20.64
C GLU A 100 7.33 2.62 20.75
N LEU A 101 7.22 3.75 21.43
CA LEU A 101 6.06 4.61 21.37
C LEU A 101 5.93 4.96 19.90
N LEU A 102 5.12 4.15 19.19
CA LEU A 102 4.74 4.46 17.83
C LEU A 102 4.18 5.87 17.88
N SER A 103 4.72 6.78 17.09
CA SER A 103 4.18 8.13 17.04
C SER A 103 2.69 8.03 16.70
N ASP A 104 1.88 8.93 17.24
CA ASP A 104 0.43 8.95 16.98
C ASP A 104 0.14 8.89 15.47
N ASP A 105 0.97 9.53 14.65
CA ASP A 105 0.90 9.50 13.20
C ASP A 105 0.98 8.09 12.60
N VAL A 106 1.86 7.24 13.10
CA VAL A 106 2.01 5.85 12.63
C VAL A 106 0.77 5.03 12.99
N VAL A 107 0.23 5.24 14.18
CA VAL A 107 -0.99 4.56 14.63
C VAL A 107 -2.19 4.98 13.78
N GLU A 108 -2.36 6.26 13.54
CA GLU A 108 -3.43 6.80 12.70
C GLU A 108 -3.36 6.30 11.27
N ASN A 109 -2.17 6.28 10.65
CA ASN A 109 -1.98 5.71 9.31
C ASN A 109 -2.41 4.25 9.26
N LYS A 110 -2.07 3.45 10.27
CA LYS A 110 -2.48 2.05 10.36
C LYS A 110 -4.00 1.89 10.50
N ILE A 111 -4.66 2.75 11.26
CA ILE A 111 -6.12 2.74 11.43
C ILE A 111 -6.81 3.04 10.10
N VAL A 112 -6.41 4.10 9.41
CA VAL A 112 -6.96 4.47 8.10
C VAL A 112 -6.72 3.36 7.08
N ALA A 113 -5.50 2.85 7.01
CA ALA A 113 -5.14 1.77 6.10
C ALA A 113 -5.92 0.47 6.38
N ALA A 114 -6.15 0.13 7.66
CA ALA A 114 -6.94 -1.04 8.03
C ALA A 114 -8.41 -0.91 7.62
N ARG A 115 -9.02 0.25 7.78
CA ARG A 115 -10.38 0.52 7.31
C ARG A 115 -10.48 0.41 5.79
N MET A 116 -9.53 1.02 5.07
CA MET A 116 -9.43 0.91 3.61
C MET A 116 -9.26 -0.55 3.17
N ALA A 117 -8.37 -1.29 3.82
CA ALA A 117 -8.12 -2.70 3.51
C ALA A 117 -9.36 -3.56 3.72
N LEU A 118 -10.16 -3.33 4.74
CA LEU A 118 -11.42 -4.03 4.96
C LEU A 118 -12.39 -3.79 3.80
N THR A 119 -12.58 -2.54 3.39
CA THR A 119 -13.48 -2.19 2.27
C THR A 119 -13.02 -2.83 0.95
N VAL A 120 -11.72 -2.79 0.68
CA VAL A 120 -11.14 -3.40 -0.53
C VAL A 120 -11.25 -4.93 -0.46
N ALA A 121 -10.96 -5.52 0.70
CA ALA A 121 -11.00 -6.97 0.89
C ALA A 121 -12.38 -7.56 0.61
N GLU A 122 -13.46 -6.89 0.95
CA GLU A 122 -14.82 -7.34 0.65
C GLU A 122 -15.02 -7.66 -0.84
N GLN A 123 -14.29 -6.99 -1.73
CA GLN A 123 -14.42 -7.14 -3.17
C GLN A 123 -13.38 -8.07 -3.80
N VAL A 124 -12.18 -8.15 -3.21
CA VAL A 124 -11.02 -8.82 -3.85
C VAL A 124 -10.45 -9.98 -3.03
N SER A 125 -11.01 -10.29 -1.84
CA SER A 125 -10.51 -11.37 -0.99
C SER A 125 -10.25 -12.68 -1.71
N PRO A 126 -11.17 -13.22 -2.55
CA PRO A 126 -10.94 -14.50 -3.19
C PRO A 126 -9.68 -14.51 -4.07
N GLN A 127 -9.43 -13.41 -4.78
CA GLN A 127 -8.28 -13.27 -5.66
C GLN A 127 -6.98 -13.15 -4.86
N PHE A 128 -6.97 -12.33 -3.81
CA PHE A 128 -5.82 -12.18 -2.93
C PHE A 128 -5.49 -13.46 -2.17
N ASP A 129 -6.50 -14.15 -1.64
CA ASP A 129 -6.32 -15.41 -0.91
C ASP A 129 -5.76 -16.50 -1.84
N SER A 130 -6.28 -16.60 -3.05
CA SER A 130 -5.77 -17.54 -4.06
C SER A 130 -4.32 -17.24 -4.42
N LEU A 131 -3.98 -15.97 -4.66
CA LEU A 131 -2.61 -15.56 -4.99
C LEU A 131 -1.65 -15.84 -3.83
N ARG A 132 -2.06 -15.51 -2.61
CA ARG A 132 -1.30 -15.71 -1.39
C ARG A 132 -1.02 -17.19 -1.14
N GLN A 133 -2.05 -18.05 -1.19
CA GLN A 133 -1.91 -19.48 -1.01
C GLN A 133 -0.96 -20.11 -2.04
N ARG A 134 -1.11 -19.75 -3.31
CA ARG A 134 -0.22 -20.25 -4.38
C ARG A 134 1.23 -19.85 -4.15
N THR A 135 1.45 -18.61 -3.72
CA THR A 135 2.79 -18.09 -3.45
C THR A 135 3.42 -18.78 -2.22
N GLN A 136 2.65 -19.00 -1.15
CA GLN A 136 3.10 -19.76 0.02
C GLN A 136 3.50 -21.19 -0.33
N VAL A 137 2.72 -21.87 -1.16
CA VAL A 137 3.07 -23.23 -1.66
C VAL A 137 4.36 -23.22 -2.44
N LEU A 138 4.58 -22.22 -3.32
CA LEU A 138 5.82 -22.11 -4.10
C LEU A 138 7.04 -21.82 -3.25
N GLU A 139 6.88 -21.07 -2.15
CA GLU A 139 7.99 -20.70 -1.26
C GLU A 139 8.21 -21.70 -0.14
N GLY A 140 7.22 -22.54 0.16
CA GLY A 140 7.27 -23.50 1.26
C GLY A 140 7.30 -22.87 2.64
N GLN A 141 6.82 -21.65 2.78
CA GLN A 141 6.80 -20.90 4.03
C GLN A 141 5.60 -19.96 4.10
N ASP A 142 5.25 -19.55 5.30
CA ASP A 142 4.21 -18.55 5.52
C ASP A 142 4.66 -17.18 5.04
N MET A 143 3.68 -16.42 4.54
CA MET A 143 3.90 -15.08 4.05
C MET A 143 4.07 -14.09 5.20
N ASP A 144 5.11 -13.26 5.12
CA ASP A 144 5.36 -12.19 6.09
C ASP A 144 4.16 -11.25 6.22
N SER A 145 3.99 -10.66 7.41
CA SER A 145 2.93 -9.67 7.68
C SER A 145 3.10 -8.39 6.86
N THR A 146 4.31 -8.10 6.40
CA THR A 146 4.66 -6.92 5.60
C THR A 146 4.75 -7.20 4.10
N ASP A 147 4.40 -8.41 3.66
CA ASP A 147 4.46 -8.78 2.25
C ASP A 147 3.50 -7.95 1.41
N ILE A 148 3.96 -7.51 0.25
CA ILE A 148 3.17 -6.68 -0.68
C ILE A 148 1.92 -7.38 -1.23
N LEU A 149 1.86 -8.71 -1.18
CA LEU A 149 0.66 -9.47 -1.55
C LEU A 149 -0.45 -9.44 -0.49
N ARG A 150 -0.31 -8.65 0.56
CA ARG A 150 -1.35 -8.40 1.55
C ARG A 150 -2.05 -7.07 1.27
N VAL A 151 -3.37 -7.08 1.29
CA VAL A 151 -4.18 -5.87 1.07
C VAL A 151 -3.82 -4.78 2.07
N GLU A 152 -3.61 -5.16 3.33
CA GLU A 152 -3.23 -4.25 4.41
C GLU A 152 -1.90 -3.54 4.12
N THR A 153 -0.93 -4.26 3.57
CA THR A 153 0.37 -3.70 3.20
C THR A 153 0.25 -2.72 2.04
N VAL A 154 -0.52 -3.06 1.00
CA VAL A 154 -0.78 -2.17 -0.14
C VAL A 154 -1.43 -0.87 0.33
N CYS A 155 -2.48 -0.98 1.15
CA CYS A 155 -3.21 0.18 1.67
C CYS A 155 -2.35 1.02 2.62
N LEU A 156 -1.57 0.39 3.50
CA LEU A 156 -0.70 1.12 4.43
C LEU A 156 0.32 1.97 3.68
N LYS A 157 0.99 1.40 2.70
CA LYS A 157 1.96 2.15 1.88
C LYS A 157 1.31 3.30 1.11
N LEU A 158 0.10 3.11 0.61
CA LEU A 158 -0.67 4.16 -0.07
C LEU A 158 -0.98 5.33 0.87
N VAL A 159 -1.44 5.04 2.09
CA VAL A 159 -1.78 6.04 3.12
C VAL A 159 -0.52 6.76 3.63
N GLU A 160 0.56 6.03 3.89
CA GLU A 160 1.83 6.64 4.32
C GLU A 160 2.32 7.66 3.28
N GLN A 161 2.30 7.29 2.00
CA GLN A 161 2.73 8.19 0.93
C GLN A 161 1.78 9.37 0.70
N TRP A 162 0.48 9.22 1.00
CA TRP A 162 -0.48 10.32 1.02
C TRP A 162 -0.08 11.39 2.04
N VAL A 163 0.21 10.98 3.27
CA VAL A 163 0.63 11.88 4.34
C VAL A 163 2.01 12.50 4.05
N ASP A 164 2.95 11.69 3.57
CA ASP A 164 4.30 12.15 3.22
C ASP A 164 4.33 13.12 2.03
N ALA A 165 3.32 13.09 1.19
CA ALA A 165 3.15 14.06 0.11
C ALA A 165 2.54 15.39 0.61
N GLY A 166 2.18 15.50 1.87
CA GLY A 166 1.59 16.70 2.47
C GLY A 166 0.07 16.76 2.39
N LEU A 167 -0.60 15.66 2.06
CA LEU A 167 -2.04 15.56 2.05
C LEU A 167 -2.56 15.23 3.46
N PRO A 168 -3.62 15.90 3.93
CA PRO A 168 -4.14 15.66 5.27
C PRO A 168 -4.86 14.32 5.35
N ARG A 169 -4.81 13.74 6.54
CA ARG A 169 -5.76 12.69 6.91
C ARG A 169 -7.11 13.37 7.09
N THR A 170 -8.07 13.01 6.26
CA THR A 170 -9.46 13.46 6.42
C THR A 170 -10.28 12.29 6.96
N ASP A 171 -11.01 12.55 8.04
CA ASP A 171 -12.08 11.69 8.51
C ASP A 171 -13.24 11.66 7.50
#